data_e49cdd3c96ad971a4069dc0be27f0722
#
_entry.id   e49cdd3c96ad971a4069dc0be27f0722
#
_cell.length_a   1.000
_cell.length_b   1.000
_cell.length_c   1.000
_cell.angle_alpha   90.00
_cell.angle_beta   90.00
_cell.angle_gamma   90.00
#
_symmetry.space_group_name_H-M   'P 1'
#
loop_
_entity.id
_entity.type
_entity.pdbx_description
1 polymer ?
#
loop_
_entity_poly.entity_id
_entity_poly.type
_entity_poly.pdbx_seq_one_letter_code
_entity_poly.pdbx_strand_id
1 'polypeptide(L)'
;MFFLADVQTGFGPFIAVYLTTHAWTQVDIGLVLSVAGVVALVGQMPGGALIDSARSPRWAAAIAVVAIGVSALALALWPVFPVVMASRVLHASASCLLGPAIAAISLGLVGHAALGERIGRNVRFASIGAGLSALAMGASGHFMSSQAVFFLTAALVLPTLFALARIRLDAGVSAGENGRAAAYVARPTVGRSLLKNRALVIFAACVLLFHLANAAMLPLMGGVMATHATEWATASIAACMIVPQVVVAACSPWVGRQSAVWGRRPLLVAAFAAVALRGLMFAVVTDPYLVIAVQLLDGVSAAVLGVMFPLVVADVTRDSGRFNLALGIVGSAMGIGAALSTTMAGYMADHVGRGIAFVALAGVAAVGLALVALLLPETTPREA
;
A
#
# COMPACT_ATOMS: atom_id res chain seq x y z
N MET A 1 -8.29 6.42 9.34
CA MET A 1 -7.61 5.31 8.60
C MET A 1 -8.55 4.16 8.33
N PHE A 2 -9.32 3.70 9.30
CA PHE A 2 -10.27 2.61 9.15
C PHE A 2 -11.17 2.81 7.90
N PHE A 3 -12.07 3.77 7.92
CA PHE A 3 -12.97 4.04 6.79
C PHE A 3 -12.27 4.40 5.46
N LEU A 4 -11.05 4.93 5.51
CA LEU A 4 -10.29 5.23 4.31
C LEU A 4 -9.83 3.97 3.58
N ALA A 5 -9.38 2.95 4.34
CA ALA A 5 -9.03 1.65 3.79
C ALA A 5 -10.25 0.98 3.16
N ASP A 6 -11.42 1.13 3.79
CA ASP A 6 -12.69 0.62 3.31
C ASP A 6 -13.02 1.13 1.89
N VAL A 7 -12.93 2.43 1.68
CA VAL A 7 -13.24 3.07 0.39
C VAL A 7 -12.27 2.61 -0.73
N GLN A 8 -11.01 2.31 -0.39
CA GLN A 8 -10.02 1.83 -1.36
C GLN A 8 -10.20 0.35 -1.71
N THR A 9 -10.65 -0.48 -0.79
CA THR A 9 -10.74 -1.94 -0.95
C THR A 9 -11.75 -2.34 -2.01
N GLY A 10 -12.85 -1.61 -2.19
CA GLY A 10 -13.93 -1.94 -3.13
C GLY A 10 -13.51 -2.03 -4.59
N PHE A 11 -12.43 -1.38 -4.97
CA PHE A 11 -11.90 -1.43 -6.34
C PHE A 11 -10.85 -2.51 -6.59
N GLY A 12 -10.62 -3.39 -5.65
CA GLY A 12 -9.72 -4.52 -5.79
C GLY A 12 -10.27 -5.62 -6.70
N PRO A 13 -10.33 -6.86 -6.21
CA PRO A 13 -10.73 -8.01 -7.01
C PRO A 13 -12.20 -7.98 -7.47
N PHE A 14 -13.07 -7.24 -6.79
CA PHE A 14 -14.50 -7.21 -7.06
C PHE A 14 -14.86 -6.63 -8.44
N ILE A 15 -14.05 -5.73 -8.98
CA ILE A 15 -14.33 -5.11 -10.29
C ILE A 15 -14.27 -6.14 -11.44
N ALA A 16 -13.29 -7.05 -11.40
CA ALA A 16 -13.18 -8.07 -12.44
C ALA A 16 -14.39 -9.01 -12.42
N VAL A 17 -14.84 -9.42 -11.23
CA VAL A 17 -16.05 -10.22 -11.05
C VAL A 17 -17.27 -9.48 -11.58
N TYR A 18 -17.45 -8.21 -11.20
CA TYR A 18 -18.57 -7.38 -11.64
C TYR A 18 -18.62 -7.23 -13.16
N LEU A 19 -17.51 -6.92 -13.83
CA LEU A 19 -17.48 -6.77 -15.28
C LEU A 19 -17.72 -8.10 -15.99
N THR A 20 -17.24 -9.22 -15.43
CA THR A 20 -17.53 -10.56 -15.97
C THR A 20 -19.03 -10.88 -15.91
N THR A 21 -19.73 -10.50 -14.81
CA THR A 21 -21.19 -10.68 -14.71
C THR A 21 -21.97 -9.83 -15.71
N HIS A 22 -21.36 -8.77 -16.27
CA HIS A 22 -21.93 -7.92 -17.33
C HIS A 22 -21.46 -8.35 -18.74
N ALA A 23 -20.97 -9.57 -18.89
CA ALA A 23 -20.54 -10.17 -20.16
C ALA A 23 -19.42 -9.42 -20.88
N TRP A 24 -18.55 -8.74 -20.13
CA TRP A 24 -17.34 -8.11 -20.68
C TRP A 24 -16.31 -9.15 -21.11
N THR A 25 -15.58 -8.85 -22.18
CA THR A 25 -14.48 -9.70 -22.61
C THR A 25 -13.31 -9.60 -21.63
N GLN A 26 -12.50 -10.67 -21.51
CA GLN A 26 -11.31 -10.65 -20.67
C GLN A 26 -10.28 -9.60 -21.16
N VAL A 27 -10.30 -9.29 -22.47
CA VAL A 27 -9.46 -8.25 -23.07
C VAL A 27 -9.86 -6.86 -22.56
N ASP A 28 -11.17 -6.54 -22.57
CA ASP A 28 -11.67 -5.25 -22.11
C ASP A 28 -11.42 -5.06 -20.59
N ILE A 29 -11.66 -6.11 -19.80
CA ILE A 29 -11.35 -6.11 -18.35
C ILE A 29 -9.86 -5.89 -18.14
N GLY A 30 -9.01 -6.62 -18.85
CA GLY A 30 -7.57 -6.49 -18.78
C GLY A 30 -7.09 -5.08 -19.17
N LEU A 31 -7.65 -4.50 -20.23
CA LEU A 31 -7.32 -3.14 -20.68
C LEU A 31 -7.65 -2.09 -19.61
N VAL A 32 -8.87 -2.14 -19.04
CA VAL A 32 -9.30 -1.21 -17.98
C VAL A 32 -8.43 -1.31 -16.73
N LEU A 33 -8.06 -2.54 -16.32
CA LEU A 33 -7.20 -2.74 -15.16
C LEU A 33 -5.76 -2.28 -15.43
N SER A 34 -5.24 -2.53 -16.64
CA SER A 34 -3.89 -2.12 -17.04
C SER A 34 -3.75 -0.61 -17.12
N VAL A 35 -4.71 0.08 -17.75
CA VAL A 35 -4.72 1.56 -17.81
C VAL A 35 -4.77 2.16 -16.41
N ALA A 36 -5.63 1.63 -15.53
CA ALA A 36 -5.68 2.08 -14.14
C ALA A 36 -4.36 1.86 -13.41
N GLY A 37 -3.68 0.74 -13.65
CA GLY A 37 -2.35 0.44 -13.10
C GLY A 37 -1.28 1.43 -13.57
N VAL A 38 -1.27 1.76 -14.87
CA VAL A 38 -0.36 2.77 -15.44
C VAL A 38 -0.62 4.15 -14.84
N VAL A 39 -1.89 4.55 -14.74
CA VAL A 39 -2.28 5.83 -14.12
C VAL A 39 -1.84 5.87 -12.65
N ALA A 40 -2.05 4.79 -11.90
CA ALA A 40 -1.60 4.70 -10.52
C ALA A 40 -0.07 4.84 -10.41
N LEU A 41 0.69 4.17 -11.30
CA LEU A 41 2.14 4.23 -11.30
C LEU A 41 2.67 5.63 -11.63
N VAL A 42 2.19 6.24 -12.73
CA VAL A 42 2.62 7.56 -13.18
C VAL A 42 2.14 8.66 -12.24
N GLY A 43 0.96 8.48 -11.64
CA GLY A 43 0.32 9.44 -10.75
C GLY A 43 0.97 9.59 -9.37
N GLN A 44 1.81 8.65 -8.92
CA GLN A 44 2.41 8.69 -7.58
C GLN A 44 3.24 9.95 -7.34
N MET A 45 4.16 10.26 -8.24
CA MET A 45 5.03 11.45 -8.10
C MET A 45 4.26 12.77 -8.23
N PRO A 46 3.43 12.99 -9.27
CA PRO A 46 2.58 14.18 -9.36
C PRO A 46 1.62 14.31 -8.17
N GLY A 47 1.04 13.20 -7.71
CA GLY A 47 0.15 13.18 -6.55
C GLY A 47 0.86 13.67 -5.29
N GLY A 48 2.06 13.18 -5.02
CA GLY A 48 2.89 13.66 -3.90
C GLY A 48 3.23 15.14 -4.01
N ALA A 49 3.66 15.60 -5.20
CA ALA A 49 3.96 17.01 -5.44
C ALA A 49 2.74 17.92 -5.26
N LEU A 50 1.56 17.44 -5.65
CA LEU A 50 0.30 18.17 -5.49
C LEU A 50 -0.04 18.36 -3.99
N ILE A 51 0.18 17.35 -3.17
CA ILE A 51 -0.02 17.43 -1.73
C ILE A 51 1.00 18.37 -1.07
N ASP A 52 2.27 18.37 -1.52
CA ASP A 52 3.28 19.33 -1.02
C ASP A 52 2.91 20.79 -1.33
N SER A 53 2.20 21.04 -2.44
CA SER A 53 1.71 22.38 -2.83
C SER A 53 0.33 22.72 -2.28
N ALA A 54 -0.39 21.73 -1.71
CA ALA A 54 -1.76 21.92 -1.25
C ALA A 54 -1.82 22.76 0.02
N ARG A 55 -2.70 23.76 0.05
CA ARG A 55 -2.96 24.60 1.25
C ARG A 55 -3.46 23.77 2.43
N SER A 56 -4.13 22.67 2.18
CA SER A 56 -4.68 21.78 3.23
C SER A 56 -4.71 20.33 2.74
N PRO A 57 -3.82 19.45 3.26
CA PRO A 57 -3.85 18.02 2.98
C PRO A 57 -5.20 17.37 3.31
N ARG A 58 -5.92 17.91 4.32
CA ARG A 58 -7.26 17.42 4.69
C ARG A 58 -8.28 17.63 3.56
N TRP A 59 -8.31 18.81 2.93
CA TRP A 59 -9.20 19.06 1.81
C TRP A 59 -8.82 18.23 0.58
N ALA A 60 -7.54 18.06 0.30
CA ALA A 60 -7.07 17.18 -0.77
C ALA A 60 -7.52 15.72 -0.54
N ALA A 61 -7.40 15.21 0.69
CA ALA A 61 -7.91 13.89 1.04
C ALA A 61 -9.43 13.80 0.89
N ALA A 62 -10.20 14.82 1.30
CA ALA A 62 -11.65 14.85 1.16
C ALA A 62 -12.08 14.81 -0.31
N ILE A 63 -11.45 15.62 -1.16
CA ILE A 63 -11.71 15.64 -2.61
C ILE A 63 -11.40 14.27 -3.22
N ALA A 64 -10.26 13.66 -2.86
CA ALA A 64 -9.89 12.34 -3.34
C ALA A 64 -10.90 11.25 -2.92
N VAL A 65 -11.38 11.29 -1.68
CA VAL A 65 -12.41 10.36 -1.17
C VAL A 65 -13.73 10.54 -1.93
N VAL A 66 -14.16 11.78 -2.18
CA VAL A 66 -15.36 12.06 -2.99
C VAL A 66 -15.18 11.55 -4.41
N ALA A 67 -14.02 11.79 -5.04
CA ALA A 67 -13.72 11.31 -6.39
C ALA A 67 -13.79 9.76 -6.49
N ILE A 68 -13.31 9.04 -5.47
CA ILE A 68 -13.44 7.58 -5.38
C ILE A 68 -14.92 7.18 -5.26
N GLY A 69 -15.70 7.85 -4.43
CA GLY A 69 -17.13 7.59 -4.30
C GLY A 69 -17.91 7.83 -5.60
N VAL A 70 -17.63 8.94 -6.28
CA VAL A 70 -18.21 9.24 -7.60
C VAL A 70 -17.81 8.16 -8.62
N SER A 71 -16.56 7.72 -8.62
CA SER A 71 -16.12 6.67 -9.53
C SER A 71 -16.80 5.33 -9.22
N ALA A 72 -17.03 5.00 -7.94
CA ALA A 72 -17.79 3.81 -7.56
C ALA A 72 -19.23 3.87 -8.03
N LEU A 73 -19.91 5.00 -7.84
CA LEU A 73 -21.29 5.21 -8.33
C LEU A 73 -21.38 5.15 -9.84
N ALA A 74 -20.47 5.81 -10.56
CA ALA A 74 -20.46 5.79 -12.03
C ALA A 74 -20.31 4.36 -12.56
N LEU A 75 -19.41 3.56 -11.97
CA LEU A 75 -19.20 2.17 -12.33
C LEU A 75 -20.44 1.31 -12.01
N ALA A 76 -21.09 1.54 -10.87
CA ALA A 76 -22.27 0.81 -10.47
C ALA A 76 -23.48 1.10 -11.39
N LEU A 77 -23.68 2.37 -11.77
CA LEU A 77 -24.87 2.80 -12.50
C LEU A 77 -24.76 2.60 -14.01
N TRP A 78 -23.56 2.71 -14.58
CA TRP A 78 -23.34 2.64 -16.04
C TRP A 78 -22.13 1.75 -16.37
N PRO A 79 -22.28 0.42 -16.39
CA PRO A 79 -21.20 -0.52 -16.69
C PRO A 79 -20.87 -0.59 -18.19
N VAL A 80 -20.72 0.58 -18.84
CA VAL A 80 -20.30 0.70 -20.24
C VAL A 80 -18.84 1.11 -20.33
N PHE A 81 -18.14 0.65 -21.36
CA PHE A 81 -16.69 0.77 -21.48
C PHE A 81 -16.12 2.18 -21.19
N PRO A 82 -16.62 3.28 -21.81
CA PRO A 82 -16.05 4.60 -21.58
C PRO A 82 -16.26 5.09 -20.14
N VAL A 83 -17.39 4.77 -19.51
CA VAL A 83 -17.69 5.16 -18.13
C VAL A 83 -16.83 4.37 -17.16
N VAL A 84 -16.70 3.07 -17.36
CA VAL A 84 -15.85 2.21 -16.53
C VAL A 84 -14.38 2.64 -16.65
N MET A 85 -13.90 2.92 -17.85
CA MET A 85 -12.53 3.41 -18.08
C MET A 85 -12.31 4.75 -17.36
N ALA A 86 -13.20 5.72 -17.52
CA ALA A 86 -13.12 7.02 -16.85
C ALA A 86 -13.18 6.88 -15.33
N SER A 87 -14.07 6.03 -14.81
CA SER A 87 -14.16 5.69 -13.39
C SER A 87 -12.83 5.12 -12.85
N ARG A 88 -12.21 4.19 -13.57
CA ARG A 88 -10.94 3.59 -13.17
C ARG A 88 -9.79 4.58 -13.18
N VAL A 89 -9.71 5.44 -14.19
CA VAL A 89 -8.71 6.52 -14.26
C VAL A 89 -8.90 7.51 -13.11
N LEU A 90 -10.14 7.92 -12.84
CA LEU A 90 -10.48 8.82 -11.73
C LEU A 90 -10.11 8.21 -10.37
N HIS A 91 -10.49 6.94 -10.14
CA HIS A 91 -10.14 6.22 -8.92
C HIS A 91 -8.62 6.11 -8.72
N ALA A 92 -7.89 5.68 -9.76
CA ALA A 92 -6.43 5.53 -9.69
C ALA A 92 -5.74 6.87 -9.40
N SER A 93 -6.16 7.94 -10.07
CA SER A 93 -5.64 9.30 -9.85
C SER A 93 -5.93 9.81 -8.43
N ALA A 94 -7.14 9.62 -7.93
CA ALA A 94 -7.54 10.01 -6.58
C ALA A 94 -6.77 9.22 -5.51
N SER A 95 -6.57 7.92 -5.72
CA SER A 95 -5.83 7.05 -4.81
C SER A 95 -4.37 7.48 -4.63
N CYS A 96 -3.74 8.05 -5.68
CA CYS A 96 -2.38 8.58 -5.59
C CYS A 96 -2.23 9.76 -4.60
N LEU A 97 -3.32 10.46 -4.28
CA LEU A 97 -3.32 11.58 -3.35
C LEU A 97 -3.49 11.14 -1.89
N LEU A 98 -4.18 10.01 -1.65
CA LEU A 98 -4.61 9.62 -0.30
C LEU A 98 -3.43 9.26 0.61
N GLY A 99 -2.50 8.46 0.14
CA GLY A 99 -1.31 8.07 0.91
C GLY A 99 -0.51 9.28 1.39
N PRO A 100 -0.03 10.13 0.46
CA PRO A 100 0.66 11.38 0.80
C PRO A 100 -0.17 12.31 1.70
N ALA A 101 -1.45 12.52 1.41
CA ALA A 101 -2.31 13.40 2.23
C ALA A 101 -2.43 12.92 3.68
N ILE A 102 -2.62 11.61 3.90
CA ILE A 102 -2.72 11.05 5.25
C ILE A 102 -1.37 11.08 5.98
N ALA A 103 -0.27 10.86 5.27
CA ALA A 103 1.06 10.98 5.83
C ALA A 103 1.34 12.44 6.27
N ALA A 104 0.99 13.42 5.42
CA ALA A 104 1.08 14.85 5.74
C ALA A 104 0.21 15.25 6.93
N ILE A 105 -1.06 14.79 6.99
CA ILE A 105 -1.95 15.01 8.14
C ILE A 105 -1.33 14.39 9.41
N SER A 106 -0.80 13.18 9.32
CA SER A 106 -0.21 12.49 10.48
C SER A 106 1.02 13.23 11.00
N LEU A 107 1.90 13.66 10.11
CA LEU A 107 3.07 14.47 10.45
C LEU A 107 2.68 15.82 11.08
N GLY A 108 1.69 16.50 10.50
CA GLY A 108 1.18 17.77 11.02
C GLY A 108 0.51 17.68 12.38
N LEU A 109 -0.07 16.52 12.75
CA LEU A 109 -0.72 16.32 14.04
C LEU A 109 0.25 16.03 15.19
N VAL A 110 1.34 15.31 14.95
CA VAL A 110 2.19 14.78 16.03
C VAL A 110 3.67 15.15 15.90
N GLY A 111 4.06 15.79 14.81
CA GLY A 111 5.47 16.09 14.52
C GLY A 111 6.30 14.83 14.26
N HIS A 112 7.61 14.99 14.07
CA HIS A 112 8.52 13.90 13.73
C HIS A 112 8.74 12.92 14.91
N ALA A 113 8.80 13.42 16.15
CA ALA A 113 9.11 12.61 17.32
C ALA A 113 8.09 11.48 17.56
N ALA A 114 6.78 11.75 17.44
CA ALA A 114 5.71 10.78 17.65
C ALA A 114 5.18 10.16 16.35
N LEU A 115 5.80 10.45 15.20
CA LEU A 115 5.31 10.01 13.88
C LEU A 115 5.28 8.49 13.77
N GLY A 116 6.31 7.78 14.24
CA GLY A 116 6.37 6.32 14.18
C GLY A 116 5.20 5.65 14.89
N GLU A 117 4.88 6.07 16.11
CA GLU A 117 3.73 5.55 16.86
C GLU A 117 2.41 5.89 16.16
N ARG A 118 2.27 7.11 15.63
CA ARG A 118 1.08 7.53 14.89
C ARG A 118 0.85 6.71 13.63
N ILE A 119 1.91 6.46 12.86
CA ILE A 119 1.84 5.64 11.65
C ILE A 119 1.51 4.19 12.02
N GLY A 120 2.15 3.63 13.06
CA GLY A 120 1.82 2.27 13.52
C GLY A 120 0.36 2.10 13.88
N ARG A 121 -0.25 3.08 14.57
CA ARG A 121 -1.70 3.11 14.83
C ARG A 121 -2.53 3.26 13.54
N ASN A 122 -2.10 4.09 12.61
CA ASN A 122 -2.78 4.27 11.34
C ASN A 122 -2.80 2.96 10.52
N VAL A 123 -1.68 2.27 10.44
CA VAL A 123 -1.55 0.97 9.74
C VAL A 123 -2.44 -0.09 10.39
N ARG A 124 -2.46 -0.16 11.74
CA ARG A 124 -3.38 -1.05 12.48
C ARG A 124 -4.83 -0.86 12.04
N PHE A 125 -5.32 0.38 12.13
CA PHE A 125 -6.71 0.66 11.79
C PHE A 125 -7.01 0.52 10.29
N ALA A 126 -6.02 0.75 9.42
CA ALA A 126 -6.16 0.49 8.00
C ALA A 126 -6.32 -1.02 7.72
N SER A 127 -5.53 -1.87 8.36
CA SER A 127 -5.64 -3.33 8.20
C SER A 127 -6.96 -3.88 8.74
N ILE A 128 -7.42 -3.39 9.90
CA ILE A 128 -8.74 -3.79 10.44
C ILE A 128 -9.85 -3.35 9.48
N GLY A 129 -9.79 -2.09 8.98
CA GLY A 129 -10.74 -1.57 8.00
C GLY A 129 -10.75 -2.42 6.73
N ALA A 130 -9.60 -2.62 6.10
CA ALA A 130 -9.49 -3.42 4.87
C ALA A 130 -10.04 -4.85 5.03
N GLY A 131 -9.75 -5.51 6.16
CA GLY A 131 -10.27 -6.83 6.45
C GLY A 131 -11.79 -6.86 6.61
N LEU A 132 -12.35 -5.95 7.40
CA LEU A 132 -13.81 -5.86 7.61
C LEU A 132 -14.54 -5.44 6.34
N SER A 133 -13.97 -4.52 5.56
CA SER A 133 -14.56 -4.11 4.27
C SER A 133 -14.55 -5.24 3.27
N ALA A 134 -13.47 -6.00 3.17
CA ALA A 134 -13.40 -7.15 2.28
C ALA A 134 -14.49 -8.19 2.64
N LEU A 135 -14.71 -8.43 3.94
CA LEU A 135 -15.79 -9.31 4.41
C LEU A 135 -17.18 -8.73 4.08
N ALA A 136 -17.43 -7.45 4.36
CA ALA A 136 -18.69 -6.79 4.09
C ALA A 136 -19.00 -6.73 2.58
N MET A 137 -17.99 -6.43 1.75
CA MET A 137 -18.12 -6.40 0.30
C MET A 137 -18.31 -7.80 -0.29
N GLY A 138 -17.58 -8.80 0.22
CA GLY A 138 -17.79 -10.19 -0.16
C GLY A 138 -19.20 -10.67 0.19
N ALA A 139 -19.69 -10.37 1.39
CA ALA A 139 -21.06 -10.69 1.81
C ALA A 139 -22.11 -9.96 0.95
N SER A 140 -21.95 -8.65 0.72
CA SER A 140 -22.89 -7.91 -0.14
C SER A 140 -22.88 -8.41 -1.59
N GLY A 141 -21.72 -8.79 -2.13
CA GLY A 141 -21.60 -9.41 -3.45
C GLY A 141 -22.28 -10.78 -3.54
N HIS A 142 -22.22 -11.57 -2.47
CA HIS A 142 -22.79 -12.91 -2.40
C HIS A 142 -24.31 -12.88 -2.13
N PHE A 143 -24.77 -12.12 -1.12
CA PHE A 143 -26.16 -12.13 -0.67
C PHE A 143 -27.08 -11.14 -1.41
N MET A 144 -26.51 -10.12 -2.05
CA MET A 144 -27.27 -9.08 -2.74
C MET A 144 -26.98 -9.07 -4.24
N SER A 145 -25.86 -8.46 -4.64
CA SER A 145 -25.40 -8.41 -6.03
C SER A 145 -23.94 -7.94 -6.13
N SER A 146 -23.26 -8.28 -7.22
CA SER A 146 -21.90 -7.74 -7.49
C SER A 146 -21.88 -6.20 -7.59
N GLN A 147 -22.98 -5.57 -7.97
CA GLN A 147 -23.19 -4.12 -8.02
C GLN A 147 -23.24 -3.50 -6.62
N ALA A 148 -23.80 -4.22 -5.62
CA ALA A 148 -23.96 -3.73 -4.25
C ALA A 148 -22.62 -3.37 -3.61
N VAL A 149 -21.52 -4.01 -4.00
CA VAL A 149 -20.16 -3.70 -3.54
C VAL A 149 -19.79 -2.23 -3.82
N PHE A 150 -20.13 -1.72 -4.99
CA PHE A 150 -19.80 -0.34 -5.38
C PHE A 150 -20.72 0.69 -4.72
N PHE A 151 -21.99 0.36 -4.48
CA PHE A 151 -22.88 1.19 -3.66
C PHE A 151 -22.39 1.24 -2.20
N LEU A 152 -21.93 0.13 -1.64
CA LEU A 152 -21.33 0.09 -0.31
C LEU A 152 -20.06 0.95 -0.27
N THR A 153 -19.19 0.85 -1.28
CA THR A 153 -17.99 1.70 -1.39
C THR A 153 -18.34 3.18 -1.40
N ALA A 154 -19.36 3.56 -2.17
CA ALA A 154 -19.84 4.96 -2.21
C ALA A 154 -20.45 5.41 -0.87
N ALA A 155 -21.20 4.54 -0.19
CA ALA A 155 -21.76 4.85 1.12
C ALA A 155 -20.69 5.08 2.21
N LEU A 156 -19.58 4.33 2.15
CA LEU A 156 -18.45 4.47 3.07
C LEU A 156 -17.67 5.80 2.92
N VAL A 157 -17.92 6.55 1.85
CA VAL A 157 -17.43 7.93 1.69
C VAL A 157 -17.97 8.84 2.81
N LEU A 158 -19.23 8.69 3.19
CA LEU A 158 -19.87 9.56 4.21
C LEU A 158 -19.17 9.47 5.57
N PRO A 159 -19.00 8.30 6.20
CA PRO A 159 -18.27 8.19 7.46
C PRO A 159 -16.80 8.59 7.33
N THR A 160 -16.18 8.38 6.16
CA THR A 160 -14.80 8.82 5.90
C THR A 160 -14.70 10.35 5.92
N LEU A 161 -15.61 11.06 5.23
CA LEU A 161 -15.66 12.53 5.23
C LEU A 161 -15.99 13.08 6.62
N PHE A 162 -16.92 12.45 7.35
CA PHE A 162 -17.20 12.80 8.73
C PHE A 162 -15.97 12.66 9.62
N ALA A 163 -15.23 11.56 9.51
CA ALA A 163 -13.99 11.36 10.25
C ALA A 163 -12.92 12.39 9.89
N LEU A 164 -12.76 12.73 8.60
CA LEU A 164 -11.86 13.79 8.15
C LEU A 164 -12.26 15.17 8.67
N ALA A 165 -13.56 15.48 8.72
CA ALA A 165 -14.07 16.75 9.24
C ALA A 165 -13.79 16.94 10.73
N ARG A 166 -13.72 15.83 11.49
CA ARG A 166 -13.39 15.85 12.92
C ARG A 166 -11.91 16.07 13.23
N ILE A 167 -11.04 15.95 12.24
CA ILE A 167 -9.61 16.21 12.41
C ILE A 167 -9.42 17.73 12.48
N ARG A 168 -9.11 18.24 13.66
CA ARG A 168 -8.71 19.63 13.86
C ARG A 168 -7.19 19.69 13.73
N LEU A 169 -6.72 20.38 12.72
CA LEU A 169 -5.32 20.81 12.62
C LEU A 169 -5.29 22.17 13.34
N ASP A 170 -5.10 22.15 14.66
CA ASP A 170 -5.07 23.38 15.44
C ASP A 170 -3.87 24.22 14.99
N ALA A 171 -4.13 25.45 14.56
CA ALA A 171 -3.12 26.42 14.15
C ALA A 171 -2.11 26.76 15.28
N GLY A 172 -2.42 26.38 16.53
CA GLY A 172 -1.61 26.65 17.71
C GLY A 172 -0.39 25.74 17.90
N VAL A 173 -0.44 24.48 17.42
CA VAL A 173 0.73 23.57 17.43
C VAL A 173 1.70 23.92 16.27
N SER A 174 1.21 24.66 15.27
CA SER A 174 2.00 25.18 14.15
C SER A 174 2.90 26.38 14.51
N ALA A 175 2.72 27.02 15.67
CA ALA A 175 3.41 28.28 16.00
C ALA A 175 4.74 28.10 16.79
N GLY A 176 5.00 26.93 17.36
CA GLY A 176 6.26 26.63 18.07
C GLY A 176 7.33 26.06 17.12
N GLU A 177 7.70 24.81 17.28
CA GLU A 177 8.66 24.11 16.40
C GLU A 177 8.08 23.78 15.00
N ASN A 178 6.74 23.73 14.85
CA ASN A 178 6.04 23.44 13.59
C ASN A 178 5.77 24.68 12.73
N GLY A 179 5.93 25.90 13.22
CA GLY A 179 5.94 27.10 12.38
C GLY A 179 7.05 27.08 11.33
N ARG A 180 8.13 26.36 11.62
CA ARG A 180 9.17 26.04 10.65
C ARG A 180 8.70 24.98 9.63
N ALA A 181 7.88 24.01 10.03
CA ALA A 181 7.33 22.99 9.12
C ALA A 181 6.27 23.58 8.16
N ALA A 182 5.43 24.51 8.60
CA ALA A 182 4.48 25.23 7.75
C ALA A 182 5.17 26.27 6.85
N ALA A 183 6.21 26.93 7.35
CA ALA A 183 7.09 27.82 6.53
C ALA A 183 7.98 27.00 5.55
N TYR A 184 8.15 25.71 5.81
CA TYR A 184 8.89 24.76 4.97
C TYR A 184 8.14 24.39 3.67
N VAL A 185 6.81 24.53 3.65
CA VAL A 185 5.96 24.31 2.45
C VAL A 185 6.23 25.36 1.35
N ALA A 186 6.95 26.45 1.64
CA ALA A 186 7.02 27.62 0.77
C ALA A 186 8.28 27.77 -0.10
N ARG A 187 9.19 26.79 -0.18
CA ARG A 187 10.36 26.92 -1.08
C ARG A 187 10.36 25.87 -2.20
N PRO A 188 10.09 26.26 -3.45
CA PRO A 188 10.18 25.36 -4.60
C PRO A 188 11.65 25.15 -5.00
N THR A 189 12.36 24.26 -4.33
CA THR A 189 13.63 23.74 -4.85
C THR A 189 13.37 22.59 -5.81
N VAL A 190 14.00 22.63 -6.97
CA VAL A 190 13.78 21.69 -8.10
C VAL A 190 13.93 20.22 -7.65
N GLY A 191 13.01 19.34 -8.10
CA GLY A 191 12.96 17.90 -7.75
C GLY A 191 14.27 17.11 -8.01
N ARG A 192 15.21 17.66 -8.77
CA ARG A 192 16.56 17.11 -8.96
C ARG A 192 17.37 16.97 -7.66
N SER A 193 17.08 17.72 -6.61
CA SER A 193 17.81 17.62 -5.35
C SER A 193 17.46 16.35 -4.57
N LEU A 194 16.22 15.82 -4.68
CA LEU A 194 15.80 14.59 -4.01
C LEU A 194 16.48 13.34 -4.58
N LEU A 195 16.67 13.28 -5.90
CA LEU A 195 17.37 12.16 -6.55
C LEU A 195 18.88 12.15 -6.25
N LYS A 196 19.44 13.26 -5.74
CA LYS A 196 20.82 13.30 -5.23
C LYS A 196 20.93 12.83 -3.78
N ASN A 197 19.80 12.71 -3.06
CA ASN A 197 19.81 12.19 -1.72
C ASN A 197 20.04 10.68 -1.74
N ARG A 198 21.25 10.27 -1.40
CA ARG A 198 21.70 8.86 -1.43
C ARG A 198 20.81 7.96 -0.58
N ALA A 199 20.40 8.40 0.60
CA ALA A 199 19.55 7.61 1.49
C ALA A 199 18.17 7.37 0.88
N LEU A 200 17.55 8.38 0.25
CA LEU A 200 16.27 8.26 -0.44
C LEU A 200 16.34 7.29 -1.62
N VAL A 201 17.40 7.39 -2.45
CA VAL A 201 17.58 6.52 -3.62
C VAL A 201 17.80 5.07 -3.19
N ILE A 202 18.64 4.83 -2.18
CA ILE A 202 18.86 3.48 -1.62
C ILE A 202 17.53 2.94 -1.06
N PHE A 203 16.80 3.75 -0.32
CA PHE A 203 15.51 3.32 0.25
C PHE A 203 14.47 3.02 -0.85
N ALA A 204 14.40 3.82 -1.91
CA ALA A 204 13.54 3.55 -3.05
C ALA A 204 13.91 2.21 -3.75
N ALA A 205 15.22 1.94 -3.91
CA ALA A 205 15.68 0.65 -4.42
C ALA A 205 15.32 -0.51 -3.49
N CYS A 206 15.43 -0.34 -2.16
CA CYS A 206 14.99 -1.33 -1.18
C CYS A 206 13.48 -1.61 -1.32
N VAL A 207 12.64 -0.58 -1.43
CA VAL A 207 11.18 -0.75 -1.59
C VAL A 207 10.83 -1.42 -2.92
N LEU A 208 11.54 -1.09 -4.00
CA LEU A 208 11.41 -1.77 -5.29
C LEU A 208 11.70 -3.26 -5.14
N LEU A 209 12.86 -3.63 -4.57
CA LEU A 209 13.26 -5.02 -4.36
C LEU A 209 12.31 -5.77 -3.43
N PHE A 210 11.81 -5.10 -2.40
CA PHE A 210 10.81 -5.68 -1.50
C PHE A 210 9.56 -6.10 -2.28
N HIS A 211 8.99 -5.22 -3.08
CA HIS A 211 7.77 -5.51 -3.85
C HIS A 211 8.04 -6.45 -5.04
N LEU A 212 9.22 -6.36 -5.63
CA LEU A 212 9.67 -7.33 -6.65
C LEU A 212 9.75 -8.75 -6.06
N ALA A 213 10.19 -8.90 -4.82
CA ALA A 213 10.22 -10.19 -4.14
C ALA A 213 8.83 -10.66 -3.71
N ASN A 214 8.00 -9.76 -3.19
CA ASN A 214 6.81 -10.10 -2.41
C ASN A 214 5.51 -10.20 -3.22
N ALA A 215 5.31 -9.35 -4.23
CA ALA A 215 3.98 -9.13 -4.82
C ALA A 215 3.42 -10.37 -5.55
N ALA A 216 4.25 -11.19 -6.17
CA ALA A 216 3.84 -12.40 -6.88
C ALA A 216 3.66 -13.62 -5.98
N MET A 217 4.16 -13.60 -4.74
CA MET A 217 4.19 -14.82 -3.90
C MET A 217 2.80 -15.37 -3.60
N LEU A 218 1.86 -14.52 -3.21
CA LEU A 218 0.50 -14.99 -2.90
C LEU A 218 -0.28 -15.39 -4.17
N PRO A 219 -0.31 -14.62 -5.27
CA PRO A 219 -0.93 -15.07 -6.53
C PRO A 219 -0.38 -16.41 -7.03
N LEU A 220 0.94 -16.58 -7.01
CA LEU A 220 1.59 -17.80 -7.46
C LEU A 220 1.22 -19.00 -6.56
N MET A 221 1.20 -18.83 -5.24
CA MET A 221 0.77 -19.86 -4.30
C MET A 221 -0.72 -20.16 -4.43
N GLY A 222 -1.57 -19.14 -4.65
CA GLY A 222 -2.99 -19.32 -4.93
C GLY A 222 -3.23 -20.23 -6.15
N GLY A 223 -2.43 -20.09 -7.20
CA GLY A 223 -2.44 -21.00 -8.35
C GLY A 223 -2.05 -22.45 -7.97
N VAL A 224 -1.09 -22.64 -7.07
CA VAL A 224 -0.74 -23.97 -6.53
C VAL A 224 -1.89 -24.57 -5.74
N MET A 225 -2.47 -23.81 -4.84
CA MET A 225 -3.59 -24.25 -4.00
C MET A 225 -4.81 -24.63 -4.85
N ALA A 226 -5.11 -23.85 -5.89
CA ALA A 226 -6.23 -24.14 -6.79
C ALA A 226 -6.09 -25.45 -7.56
N THR A 227 -4.86 -25.92 -7.83
CA THR A 227 -4.61 -27.19 -8.52
C THR A 227 -4.66 -28.41 -7.59
N HIS A 228 -4.44 -28.25 -6.29
CA HIS A 228 -4.39 -29.33 -5.31
C HIS A 228 -5.64 -29.39 -4.40
N ALA A 229 -6.48 -28.38 -4.45
CA ALA A 229 -7.53 -28.23 -3.46
C ALA A 229 -8.90 -28.58 -4.03
N THR A 230 -9.52 -29.38 -3.26
CA THR A 230 -10.90 -29.74 -3.13
C THR A 230 -11.75 -28.53 -2.63
N GLU A 231 -12.91 -28.80 -2.05
CA GLU A 231 -13.91 -27.81 -1.57
C GLU A 231 -13.37 -26.67 -0.68
N TRP A 232 -12.19 -26.84 -0.06
CA TRP A 232 -11.59 -25.85 0.87
C TRP A 232 -10.60 -24.84 0.24
N ALA A 233 -10.36 -24.91 -1.07
CA ALA A 233 -9.38 -24.02 -1.73
C ALA A 233 -9.69 -22.54 -1.51
N THR A 234 -10.94 -22.15 -1.74
CA THR A 234 -11.40 -20.77 -1.61
C THR A 234 -11.24 -20.26 -0.17
N ALA A 235 -11.61 -21.10 0.83
CA ALA A 235 -11.46 -20.76 2.24
C ALA A 235 -9.99 -20.60 2.65
N SER A 236 -9.12 -21.47 2.14
CA SER A 236 -7.67 -21.39 2.41
C SER A 236 -7.02 -20.16 1.78
N ILE A 237 -7.41 -19.81 0.55
CA ILE A 237 -6.95 -18.56 -0.09
C ILE A 237 -7.43 -17.34 0.70
N ALA A 238 -8.69 -17.33 1.14
CA ALA A 238 -9.21 -16.25 1.99
C ALA A 238 -8.44 -16.15 3.32
N ALA A 239 -8.13 -17.28 3.96
CA ALA A 239 -7.30 -17.29 5.17
C ALA A 239 -5.90 -16.73 4.92
N CYS A 240 -5.29 -17.05 3.77
CA CYS A 240 -3.99 -16.49 3.35
C CYS A 240 -4.03 -14.96 3.16
N MET A 241 -5.18 -14.38 2.89
CA MET A 241 -5.35 -12.92 2.83
C MET A 241 -5.63 -12.29 4.19
N ILE A 242 -6.39 -12.96 5.05
CA ILE A 242 -6.84 -12.44 6.35
C ILE A 242 -5.72 -12.53 7.38
N VAL A 243 -4.98 -13.64 7.45
CA VAL A 243 -3.94 -13.87 8.46
C VAL A 243 -2.88 -12.77 8.47
N PRO A 244 -2.31 -12.32 7.32
CA PRO A 244 -1.41 -11.19 7.32
C PRO A 244 -2.03 -9.91 7.87
N GLN A 245 -3.30 -9.63 7.59
CA GLN A 245 -3.97 -8.42 8.09
C GLN A 245 -4.10 -8.43 9.62
N VAL A 246 -4.38 -9.58 10.21
CA VAL A 246 -4.41 -9.75 11.67
C VAL A 246 -3.04 -9.47 12.27
N VAL A 247 -1.97 -10.02 11.69
CA VAL A 247 -0.59 -9.78 12.13
C VAL A 247 -0.21 -8.31 11.99
N VAL A 248 -0.53 -7.69 10.84
CA VAL A 248 -0.31 -6.25 10.62
C VAL A 248 -1.03 -5.42 11.68
N ALA A 249 -2.31 -5.72 11.94
CA ALA A 249 -3.08 -5.01 12.95
C ALA A 249 -2.50 -5.16 14.37
N ALA A 250 -1.97 -6.32 14.70
CA ALA A 250 -1.37 -6.58 16.01
C ALA A 250 0.01 -5.92 16.15
N CYS A 251 0.88 -6.11 15.14
CA CYS A 251 2.30 -5.77 15.23
C CYS A 251 2.62 -4.30 14.90
N SER A 252 1.84 -3.63 14.02
CA SER A 252 2.19 -2.28 13.54
C SER A 252 2.38 -1.23 14.66
N PRO A 253 1.56 -1.17 15.73
CA PRO A 253 1.79 -0.21 16.81
C PRO A 253 3.08 -0.49 17.59
N TRP A 254 3.43 -1.78 17.73
CA TRP A 254 4.70 -2.17 18.37
C TRP A 254 5.89 -1.77 17.48
N VAL A 255 5.83 -2.06 16.17
CA VAL A 255 6.84 -1.64 15.19
C VAL A 255 7.02 -0.12 15.24
N GLY A 256 5.93 0.65 15.30
CA GLY A 256 5.96 2.11 15.37
C GLY A 256 6.70 2.63 16.61
N ARG A 257 6.51 1.99 17.76
CA ARG A 257 7.24 2.34 19.01
C ARG A 257 8.71 1.90 18.94
N GLN A 258 8.94 0.65 18.52
CA GLN A 258 10.31 0.11 18.47
C GLN A 258 11.19 0.80 17.43
N SER A 259 10.59 1.42 16.42
CA SER A 259 11.35 2.16 15.43
C SER A 259 12.19 3.30 16.02
N ALA A 260 11.77 3.89 17.14
CA ALA A 260 12.53 4.92 17.84
C ALA A 260 13.68 4.33 18.68
N VAL A 261 13.48 3.12 19.21
CA VAL A 261 14.44 2.46 20.13
C VAL A 261 15.50 1.67 19.35
N TRP A 262 15.06 0.82 18.43
CA TRP A 262 15.95 -0.07 17.67
C TRP A 262 16.54 0.59 16.42
N GLY A 263 15.93 1.68 15.95
CA GLY A 263 16.25 2.29 14.66
C GLY A 263 15.42 1.69 13.51
N ARG A 264 15.59 2.28 12.33
CA ARG A 264 14.81 1.90 11.10
C ARG A 264 15.44 0.69 10.42
N ARG A 265 16.78 0.67 10.37
CA ARG A 265 17.53 -0.35 9.64
C ARG A 265 17.34 -1.77 10.18
N PRO A 266 17.44 -2.08 11.50
CA PRO A 266 17.21 -3.43 12.01
C PRO A 266 15.81 -3.97 11.72
N LEU A 267 14.78 -3.12 11.80
CA LEU A 267 13.41 -3.51 11.48
C LEU A 267 13.25 -3.85 10.00
N LEU A 268 13.84 -3.05 9.11
CA LEU A 268 13.83 -3.36 7.66
C LEU A 268 14.59 -4.64 7.33
N VAL A 269 15.73 -4.91 7.99
CA VAL A 269 16.45 -6.20 7.87
C VAL A 269 15.53 -7.35 8.26
N ALA A 270 14.81 -7.25 9.37
CA ALA A 270 13.85 -8.28 9.81
C ALA A 270 12.72 -8.48 8.78
N ALA A 271 12.20 -7.40 8.18
CA ALA A 271 11.18 -7.48 7.15
C ALA A 271 11.66 -8.22 5.90
N PHE A 272 12.85 -7.91 5.39
CA PHE A 272 13.44 -8.59 4.25
C PHE A 272 13.77 -10.06 4.54
N ALA A 273 14.26 -10.35 5.75
CA ALA A 273 14.50 -11.72 6.20
C ALA A 273 13.19 -12.53 6.22
N ALA A 274 12.09 -11.94 6.68
CA ALA A 274 10.78 -12.56 6.68
C ALA A 274 10.30 -12.87 5.24
N VAL A 275 10.48 -11.94 4.29
CA VAL A 275 10.12 -12.18 2.87
C VAL A 275 10.99 -13.27 2.25
N ALA A 276 12.30 -13.25 2.49
CA ALA A 276 13.21 -14.28 1.98
C ALA A 276 12.85 -15.68 2.52
N LEU A 277 12.63 -15.78 3.83
CA LEU A 277 12.22 -17.02 4.48
C LEU A 277 10.86 -17.51 3.95
N ARG A 278 9.88 -16.62 3.78
CA ARG A 278 8.57 -16.92 3.19
C ARG A 278 8.72 -17.51 1.79
N GLY A 279 9.54 -16.91 0.93
CA GLY A 279 9.79 -17.43 -0.42
C GLY A 279 10.41 -18.82 -0.42
N LEU A 280 11.41 -19.06 0.45
CA LEU A 280 12.01 -20.39 0.60
C LEU A 280 11.00 -21.43 1.11
N MET A 281 10.17 -21.07 2.08
CA MET A 281 9.13 -21.97 2.59
C MET A 281 8.09 -22.29 1.51
N PHE A 282 7.67 -21.33 0.70
CA PHE A 282 6.73 -21.57 -0.40
C PHE A 282 7.31 -22.44 -1.53
N ALA A 283 8.62 -22.51 -1.65
CA ALA A 283 9.25 -23.41 -2.61
C ALA A 283 9.07 -24.90 -2.27
N VAL A 284 8.84 -25.22 -0.98
CA VAL A 284 8.80 -26.61 -0.48
C VAL A 284 7.48 -26.99 0.18
N VAL A 285 6.71 -26.00 0.66
CA VAL A 285 5.45 -26.24 1.40
C VAL A 285 4.27 -26.25 0.42
N THR A 286 3.49 -27.33 0.44
CA THR A 286 2.27 -27.49 -0.38
C THR A 286 1.02 -27.72 0.48
N ASP A 287 1.18 -28.08 1.76
CA ASP A 287 0.06 -28.28 2.68
C ASP A 287 -0.65 -26.94 2.95
N PRO A 288 -1.99 -26.85 2.77
CA PRO A 288 -2.74 -25.62 2.92
C PRO A 288 -2.63 -24.97 4.30
N TYR A 289 -2.58 -25.75 5.38
CA TYR A 289 -2.47 -25.22 6.74
C TYR A 289 -1.09 -24.61 6.98
N LEU A 290 -0.04 -25.26 6.49
CA LEU A 290 1.33 -24.73 6.57
C LEU A 290 1.48 -23.49 5.70
N VAL A 291 0.87 -23.44 4.51
CA VAL A 291 0.83 -22.25 3.66
C VAL A 291 0.21 -21.06 4.39
N ILE A 292 -0.92 -21.27 5.09
CA ILE A 292 -1.56 -20.24 5.92
C ILE A 292 -0.64 -19.81 7.07
N ALA A 293 0.07 -20.74 7.71
CA ALA A 293 1.03 -20.40 8.76
C ALA A 293 2.21 -19.58 8.24
N VAL A 294 2.73 -19.89 7.05
CA VAL A 294 3.79 -19.13 6.38
C VAL A 294 3.35 -17.69 6.09
N GLN A 295 2.07 -17.42 5.89
CA GLN A 295 1.54 -16.07 5.70
C GLN A 295 1.68 -15.15 6.93
N LEU A 296 1.99 -15.68 8.12
CA LEU A 296 2.37 -14.86 9.27
C LEU A 296 3.61 -14.02 8.96
N LEU A 297 4.56 -14.56 8.19
CA LEU A 297 5.76 -13.83 7.76
C LEU A 297 5.43 -12.65 6.84
N ASP A 298 4.41 -12.79 5.98
CA ASP A 298 3.88 -11.69 5.18
C ASP A 298 3.35 -10.56 6.06
N GLY A 299 2.56 -10.92 7.07
CA GLY A 299 2.02 -9.97 8.03
C GLY A 299 3.12 -9.20 8.78
N VAL A 300 4.18 -9.89 9.20
CA VAL A 300 5.33 -9.25 9.86
C VAL A 300 6.03 -8.27 8.91
N SER A 301 6.37 -8.71 7.70
CA SER A 301 7.05 -7.86 6.71
C SER A 301 6.20 -6.66 6.29
N ALA A 302 4.89 -6.86 6.10
CA ALA A 302 3.94 -5.81 5.76
C ALA A 302 3.74 -4.80 6.90
N ALA A 303 3.70 -5.27 8.16
CA ALA A 303 3.62 -4.40 9.34
C ALA A 303 4.85 -3.47 9.41
N VAL A 304 6.04 -4.03 9.22
CA VAL A 304 7.28 -3.23 9.25
C VAL A 304 7.31 -2.25 8.09
N LEU A 305 7.10 -2.71 6.86
CA LEU A 305 7.19 -1.81 5.69
C LEU A 305 6.11 -0.72 5.73
N GLY A 306 4.88 -1.06 6.13
CA GLY A 306 3.79 -0.10 6.25
C GLY A 306 4.09 1.04 7.22
N VAL A 307 4.88 0.79 8.27
CA VAL A 307 5.33 1.81 9.21
C VAL A 307 6.60 2.50 8.70
N MET A 308 7.58 1.74 8.22
CA MET A 308 8.89 2.28 7.81
C MET A 308 8.81 3.11 6.54
N PHE A 309 7.90 2.78 5.62
CA PHE A 309 7.80 3.49 4.34
C PHE A 309 7.63 5.02 4.52
N PRO A 310 6.58 5.52 5.18
CA PRO A 310 6.44 6.96 5.40
C PRO A 310 7.41 7.51 6.45
N LEU A 311 7.88 6.70 7.41
CA LEU A 311 8.74 7.15 8.48
C LEU A 311 10.17 7.43 7.97
N VAL A 312 10.77 6.50 7.21
CA VAL A 312 12.10 6.70 6.61
C VAL A 312 12.08 7.87 5.62
N VAL A 313 11.00 7.99 4.83
CA VAL A 313 10.87 9.13 3.92
C VAL A 313 10.80 10.45 4.68
N ALA A 314 10.07 10.51 5.81
CA ALA A 314 10.01 11.71 6.65
C ALA A 314 11.38 12.07 7.23
N ASP A 315 12.14 11.07 7.70
CA ASP A 315 13.48 11.27 8.27
C ASP A 315 14.44 11.83 7.19
N VAL A 316 14.45 11.24 6.00
CA VAL A 316 15.39 11.59 4.91
C VAL A 316 15.04 12.92 4.24
N THR A 317 13.78 13.35 4.32
CA THR A 317 13.31 14.60 3.71
C THR A 317 13.11 15.74 4.68
N ARG A 318 13.52 15.57 5.95
CA ARG A 318 13.30 16.53 7.03
C ARG A 318 13.70 17.97 6.65
N ASP A 319 14.82 18.12 5.93
CA ASP A 319 15.36 19.44 5.54
C ASP A 319 14.94 19.89 4.14
N SER A 320 14.24 19.05 3.37
CA SER A 320 13.89 19.34 1.97
C SER A 320 12.54 20.01 1.78
N GLY A 321 11.63 19.88 2.74
CA GLY A 321 10.23 20.32 2.64
C GLY A 321 9.40 19.60 1.55
N ARG A 322 9.88 18.46 1.01
CA ARG A 322 9.26 17.71 -0.08
C ARG A 322 8.94 16.27 0.30
N PHE A 323 8.37 16.12 1.46
CA PHE A 323 8.02 14.82 2.02
C PHE A 323 7.09 14.00 1.10
N ASN A 324 6.02 14.63 0.59
CA ASN A 324 5.03 13.89 -0.19
C ASN A 324 5.50 13.58 -1.61
N LEU A 325 6.31 14.46 -2.24
CA LEU A 325 6.97 14.13 -3.50
C LEU A 325 7.90 12.93 -3.35
N ALA A 326 8.67 12.87 -2.25
CA ALA A 326 9.54 11.73 -1.97
C ALA A 326 8.74 10.45 -1.71
N LEU A 327 7.59 10.52 -1.01
CA LEU A 327 6.64 9.40 -0.90
C LEU A 327 6.18 8.93 -2.29
N GLY A 328 5.90 9.86 -3.20
CA GLY A 328 5.53 9.54 -4.59
C GLY A 328 6.66 8.84 -5.35
N ILE A 329 7.92 9.28 -5.20
CA ILE A 329 9.09 8.63 -5.83
C ILE A 329 9.23 7.18 -5.33
N VAL A 330 9.18 6.97 -4.02
CA VAL A 330 9.29 5.63 -3.42
C VAL A 330 8.05 4.79 -3.76
N GLY A 331 6.85 5.40 -3.82
CA GLY A 331 5.62 4.74 -4.27
C GLY A 331 5.68 4.28 -5.74
N SER A 332 6.32 5.06 -6.63
CA SER A 332 6.56 4.62 -8.01
C SER A 332 7.52 3.42 -8.06
N ALA A 333 8.57 3.43 -7.24
CA ALA A 333 9.49 2.29 -7.12
C ALA A 333 8.75 1.02 -6.62
N MET A 334 7.84 1.17 -5.65
CA MET A 334 6.94 0.11 -5.17
C MET A 334 6.10 -0.47 -6.32
N GLY A 335 5.44 0.39 -7.09
CA GLY A 335 4.59 -0.04 -8.21
C GLY A 335 5.36 -0.75 -9.31
N ILE A 336 6.56 -0.27 -9.66
CA ILE A 336 7.46 -0.93 -10.62
C ILE A 336 7.87 -2.31 -10.11
N GLY A 337 8.31 -2.41 -8.86
CA GLY A 337 8.69 -3.68 -8.26
C GLY A 337 7.55 -4.70 -8.28
N ALA A 338 6.34 -4.29 -7.92
CA ALA A 338 5.16 -5.15 -7.93
C ALA A 338 4.79 -5.63 -9.34
N ALA A 339 4.81 -4.75 -10.34
CA ALA A 339 4.50 -5.09 -11.72
C ALA A 339 5.53 -6.07 -12.30
N LEU A 340 6.82 -5.83 -12.08
CA LEU A 340 7.89 -6.73 -12.52
C LEU A 340 7.84 -8.09 -11.82
N SER A 341 7.42 -8.12 -10.54
CA SER A 341 7.28 -9.34 -9.74
C SER A 341 6.35 -10.35 -10.40
N THR A 342 5.14 -9.94 -10.73
CA THR A 342 4.13 -10.83 -11.32
C THR A 342 4.53 -11.34 -12.68
N THR A 343 5.14 -10.50 -13.52
CA THR A 343 5.64 -10.89 -14.85
C THR A 343 6.80 -11.88 -14.74
N MET A 344 7.79 -11.57 -13.90
CA MET A 344 8.97 -12.43 -13.71
C MET A 344 8.58 -13.79 -13.11
N ALA A 345 7.77 -13.78 -12.05
CA ALA A 345 7.37 -15.01 -11.38
C ALA A 345 6.47 -15.90 -12.25
N GLY A 346 5.54 -15.30 -13.02
CA GLY A 346 4.73 -16.03 -13.99
C GLY A 346 5.58 -16.68 -15.06
N TYR A 347 6.48 -15.93 -15.70
CA TYR A 347 7.39 -16.46 -16.71
C TYR A 347 8.24 -17.62 -16.15
N MET A 348 8.82 -17.46 -14.96
CA MET A 348 9.63 -18.52 -14.35
C MET A 348 8.78 -19.73 -13.96
N ALA A 349 7.57 -19.54 -13.48
CA ALA A 349 6.68 -20.65 -13.11
C ALA A 349 6.33 -21.51 -14.32
N ASP A 350 6.12 -20.89 -15.49
CA ASP A 350 5.76 -21.57 -16.73
C ASP A 350 6.93 -22.29 -17.40
N HIS A 351 8.16 -21.73 -17.35
CA HIS A 351 9.31 -22.24 -18.10
C HIS A 351 10.30 -23.06 -17.26
N VAL A 352 10.42 -22.77 -15.95
CA VAL A 352 11.45 -23.37 -15.09
C VAL A 352 10.83 -24.09 -13.89
N GLY A 353 9.58 -23.78 -13.59
CA GLY A 353 8.81 -24.38 -12.50
C GLY A 353 8.58 -23.48 -11.30
N ARG A 354 7.47 -23.72 -10.61
CA ARG A 354 6.96 -22.87 -9.51
C ARG A 354 7.93 -22.80 -8.32
N GLY A 355 8.54 -23.91 -7.92
CA GLY A 355 9.51 -23.94 -6.82
C GLY A 355 10.70 -23.04 -7.09
N ILE A 356 11.25 -23.06 -8.31
CA ILE A 356 12.36 -22.19 -8.72
C ILE A 356 11.93 -20.72 -8.76
N ALA A 357 10.70 -20.42 -9.17
CA ALA A 357 10.17 -19.06 -9.12
C ALA A 357 10.15 -18.51 -7.68
N PHE A 358 9.72 -19.31 -6.70
CA PHE A 358 9.77 -18.91 -5.29
C PHE A 358 11.18 -18.70 -4.77
N VAL A 359 12.13 -19.59 -5.13
CA VAL A 359 13.55 -19.45 -4.77
C VAL A 359 14.13 -18.17 -5.37
N ALA A 360 13.79 -17.85 -6.63
CA ALA A 360 14.24 -16.61 -7.27
C ALA A 360 13.69 -15.37 -6.55
N LEU A 361 12.40 -15.35 -6.17
CA LEU A 361 11.82 -14.29 -5.39
C LEU A 361 12.50 -14.16 -4.01
N ALA A 362 12.81 -15.28 -3.35
CA ALA A 362 13.61 -15.28 -2.12
C ALA A 362 15.01 -14.72 -2.32
N GLY A 363 15.65 -15.03 -3.45
CA GLY A 363 16.93 -14.46 -3.85
C GLY A 363 16.88 -12.94 -4.02
N VAL A 364 15.84 -12.42 -4.66
CA VAL A 364 15.60 -10.96 -4.76
C VAL A 364 15.44 -10.34 -3.36
N ALA A 365 14.70 -10.99 -2.46
CA ALA A 365 14.57 -10.54 -1.08
C ALA A 365 15.92 -10.53 -0.35
N ALA A 366 16.77 -11.54 -0.56
CA ALA A 366 18.11 -11.60 0.02
C ALA A 366 19.03 -10.48 -0.51
N VAL A 367 18.94 -10.14 -1.80
CA VAL A 367 19.63 -8.95 -2.34
C VAL A 367 19.13 -7.67 -1.68
N GLY A 368 17.81 -7.52 -1.51
CA GLY A 368 17.23 -6.39 -0.79
C GLY A 368 17.68 -6.33 0.68
N LEU A 369 17.75 -7.47 1.36
CA LEU A 369 18.29 -7.59 2.71
C LEU A 369 19.74 -7.10 2.77
N ALA A 370 20.59 -7.56 1.86
CA ALA A 370 21.98 -7.13 1.77
C ALA A 370 22.09 -5.61 1.50
N LEU A 371 21.23 -5.08 0.62
CA LEU A 371 21.19 -3.66 0.32
C LEU A 371 20.83 -2.82 1.56
N VAL A 372 19.81 -3.24 2.34
CA VAL A 372 19.45 -2.60 3.61
C VAL A 372 20.58 -2.73 4.61
N ALA A 373 21.15 -3.94 4.77
CA ALA A 373 22.16 -4.22 5.79
C ALA A 373 23.50 -3.53 5.54
N LEU A 374 23.89 -3.30 4.29
CA LEU A 374 25.21 -2.79 3.94
C LEU A 374 25.21 -1.32 3.53
N LEU A 375 24.15 -0.84 2.85
CA LEU A 375 24.16 0.45 2.20
C LEU A 375 23.15 1.45 2.76
N LEU A 376 22.04 1.00 3.37
CA LEU A 376 21.07 1.93 3.94
C LEU A 376 21.63 2.51 5.25
N PRO A 377 21.83 3.84 5.35
CA PRO A 377 22.23 4.45 6.61
C PRO A 377 21.08 4.36 7.62
N GLU A 378 21.42 4.37 8.90
CA GLU A 378 20.41 4.56 9.95
C GLU A 378 19.85 5.98 9.85
N THR A 379 18.51 6.08 9.73
CA THR A 379 17.84 7.36 9.53
C THR A 379 17.18 7.90 10.80
N THR A 380 17.23 7.13 11.89
CA THR A 380 16.71 7.59 13.18
C THR A 380 17.42 8.88 13.60
N PRO A 381 16.69 9.95 13.91
CA PRO A 381 17.28 11.15 14.45
C PRO A 381 18.02 10.80 15.75
N ARG A 382 19.32 11.10 15.83
CA ARG A 382 20.05 11.03 17.09
C ARG A 382 19.57 12.20 17.93
N GLU A 383 19.08 11.93 19.12
CA GLU A 383 18.89 12.98 20.12
C GLU A 383 20.26 13.62 20.38
N ALA A 384 20.35 14.92 20.08
CA ALA A 384 21.56 15.71 20.30
C ALA A 384 21.64 16.11 21.78
#